data_8dc5c36f97637aae118585e8c53ecb21
#
_entry.id   8dc5c36f97637aae118585e8c53ecb21
#
_cell.length_a   1.000
_cell.length_b   1.000
_cell.length_c   1.000
_cell.angle_alpha   90.00
_cell.angle_beta   90.00
_cell.angle_gamma   90.00
#
_symmetry.space_group_name_H-M   'P 1'
#
loop_
_entity.id
_entity.type
_entity.pdbx_description
1 polymer ?
#
loop_
_entity_poly.entity_id
_entity_poly.type
_entity_poly.pdbx_seq_one_letter_code
_entity_poly.pdbx_strand_id
1 'polypeptide(L)'
;TSTEMLKGYVLSKISDGKKRNEINDIWKQQIQLLHGYDKNASQSFFHAWFRGKYAVSIRPGKAGSENQDFELIGTRFHNWFRDSHQALFGLKNSDSFYTFFKEKFPFYVKWYLKCWDARLKFNPNMPHLHYIQYWGIAESLQDPMLLASLNHGDHEEQIVDKIDSVARFIETFTVRRSINYKKFGQT
;
A
#
# COMPACT_ATOMS: atom_id res chain seq x y z
N THR A 1 13.74 -2.99 12.10
CA THR A 1 12.83 -3.38 11.00
C THR A 1 12.96 -2.40 9.81
N SER A 2 12.51 -2.79 8.61
CA SER A 2 12.50 -1.90 7.44
C SER A 2 11.63 -0.65 7.66
N THR A 3 10.58 -0.77 8.43
CA THR A 3 9.70 0.34 8.81
C THR A 3 10.45 1.39 9.64
N GLU A 4 11.26 0.97 10.62
CA GLU A 4 12.07 1.89 11.43
C GLU A 4 13.24 2.50 10.65
N MET A 5 13.84 1.74 9.74
CA MET A 5 14.89 2.25 8.84
C MET A 5 14.32 3.33 7.89
N LEU A 6 13.13 3.10 7.34
CA LEU A 6 12.41 4.09 6.52
C LEU A 6 12.11 5.35 7.34
N LYS A 7 11.58 5.20 8.56
CA LYS A 7 11.32 6.32 9.47
C LYS A 7 12.58 7.17 9.70
N GLY A 8 13.66 6.52 10.10
CA GLY A 8 14.93 7.22 10.34
C GLY A 8 15.40 8.00 9.12
N TYR A 9 15.30 7.40 7.95
CA TYR A 9 15.65 8.05 6.70
C TYR A 9 14.76 9.26 6.40
N VAL A 10 13.44 9.13 6.51
CA VAL A 10 12.48 10.23 6.29
C VAL A 10 12.76 11.41 7.24
N LEU A 11 12.91 11.11 8.53
CA LEU A 11 13.20 12.15 9.53
C LEU A 11 14.54 12.85 9.30
N SER A 12 15.55 12.15 8.78
CA SER A 12 16.84 12.75 8.42
C SER A 12 16.75 13.75 7.26
N LYS A 13 15.72 13.65 6.41
CA LYS A 13 15.49 14.54 5.26
C LYS A 13 14.72 15.82 5.63
N ILE A 14 14.12 15.88 6.80
CA ILE A 14 13.36 17.04 7.28
C ILE A 14 14.28 17.90 8.16
N SER A 15 14.66 19.07 7.66
CA SER A 15 15.61 19.98 8.33
C SER A 15 14.98 20.71 9.51
N ASP A 16 13.71 21.14 9.40
CA ASP A 16 13.00 21.84 10.47
C ASP A 16 12.66 20.91 11.63
N GLY A 17 13.10 21.27 12.84
CA GLY A 17 12.91 20.45 14.04
C GLY A 17 11.44 20.27 14.45
N LYS A 18 10.59 21.31 14.27
CA LYS A 18 9.17 21.23 14.61
C LYS A 18 8.45 20.30 13.62
N LYS A 19 8.69 20.47 12.32
CA LYS A 19 8.14 19.60 11.27
C LYS A 19 8.59 18.15 11.44
N ARG A 20 9.84 17.94 11.81
CA ARG A 20 10.40 16.60 12.09
C ARG A 20 9.70 15.93 13.28
N ASN A 21 9.47 16.67 14.37
CA ASN A 21 8.74 16.14 15.53
C ASN A 21 7.30 15.81 15.18
N GLU A 22 6.61 16.68 14.42
CA GLU A 22 5.25 16.41 13.94
C GLU A 22 5.18 15.12 13.11
N ILE A 23 6.09 14.93 12.16
CA ILE A 23 6.14 13.68 11.36
C ILE A 23 6.47 12.47 12.23
N ASN A 24 7.35 12.59 13.22
CA ASN A 24 7.63 11.51 14.16
C ASN A 24 6.39 11.08 14.95
N ASP A 25 5.57 12.04 15.38
CA ASP A 25 4.33 11.76 16.12
C ASP A 25 3.24 11.16 15.22
N ILE A 26 3.06 11.70 14.01
CA ILE A 26 2.20 11.10 13.00
C ILE A 26 2.64 9.65 12.74
N TRP A 27 3.95 9.41 12.55
CA TRP A 27 4.48 8.07 12.30
C TRP A 27 4.12 7.10 13.41
N LYS A 28 4.39 7.47 14.67
CA LYS A 28 4.05 6.63 15.83
C LYS A 28 2.57 6.30 15.86
N GLN A 29 1.71 7.30 15.67
CA GLN A 29 0.26 7.12 15.65
C GLN A 29 -0.18 6.14 14.55
N GLN A 30 0.29 6.32 13.31
CA GLN A 30 -0.09 5.45 12.20
C GLN A 30 0.39 4.01 12.39
N ILE A 31 1.62 3.83 12.87
CA ILE A 31 2.16 2.49 13.17
C ILE A 31 1.38 1.82 14.31
N GLN A 32 1.00 2.58 15.34
CA GLN A 32 0.17 2.05 16.42
C GLN A 32 -1.21 1.60 15.92
N LEU A 33 -1.87 2.37 15.04
CA LEU A 33 -3.12 1.97 14.41
C LEU A 33 -2.96 0.65 13.63
N LEU A 34 -1.94 0.54 12.80
CA LEU A 34 -1.66 -0.69 12.04
C LEU A 34 -1.40 -1.90 12.95
N HIS A 35 -0.58 -1.73 13.99
CA HIS A 35 -0.27 -2.80 14.94
C HIS A 35 -1.46 -3.22 15.79
N GLY A 36 -2.50 -2.39 15.91
CA GLY A 36 -3.78 -2.77 16.52
C GLY A 36 -4.53 -3.87 15.76
N TYR A 37 -4.23 -4.05 14.47
CA TYR A 37 -4.81 -5.09 13.62
C TYR A 37 -3.91 -6.35 13.56
N ASP A 38 -2.64 -6.18 13.26
CA ASP A 38 -1.65 -7.26 13.22
C ASP A 38 -0.22 -6.72 13.43
N LYS A 39 0.64 -7.48 14.09
CA LYS A 39 2.04 -7.10 14.36
C LYS A 39 2.88 -6.83 13.11
N ASN A 40 2.51 -7.43 11.97
CA ASN A 40 3.19 -7.27 10.70
C ASN A 40 2.46 -6.26 9.77
N ALA A 41 1.31 -5.71 10.19
CA ALA A 41 0.48 -4.85 9.36
C ALA A 41 1.24 -3.62 8.82
N SER A 42 2.19 -3.08 9.57
CA SER A 42 3.01 -1.96 9.10
C SER A 42 3.87 -2.32 7.89
N GLN A 43 4.47 -3.50 7.89
CA GLN A 43 5.27 -3.98 6.74
C GLN A 43 4.37 -4.27 5.55
N SER A 44 3.26 -4.98 5.75
CA SER A 44 2.28 -5.29 4.71
C SER A 44 1.69 -4.03 4.09
N PHE A 45 1.37 -3.03 4.91
CA PHE A 45 0.90 -1.73 4.45
C PHE A 45 1.90 -1.03 3.51
N PHE A 46 3.18 -0.91 3.90
CA PHE A 46 4.18 -0.27 3.05
C PHE A 46 4.40 -1.04 1.74
N HIS A 47 4.38 -2.38 1.78
CA HIS A 47 4.42 -3.19 0.56
C HIS A 47 3.23 -2.87 -0.35
N ALA A 48 2.01 -2.87 0.19
CA ALA A 48 0.80 -2.59 -0.57
C ALA A 48 0.81 -1.18 -1.15
N TRP A 49 1.09 -0.17 -0.33
CA TRP A 49 1.10 1.22 -0.75
C TRP A 49 2.15 1.50 -1.81
N PHE A 50 3.39 1.08 -1.58
CA PHE A 50 4.49 1.37 -2.51
C PHE A 50 4.33 0.58 -3.81
N ARG A 51 3.95 -0.69 -3.76
CA ARG A 51 3.68 -1.49 -4.95
C ARG A 51 2.51 -0.93 -5.76
N GLY A 52 1.42 -0.56 -5.11
CA GLY A 52 0.23 -0.06 -5.79
C GLY A 52 0.43 1.32 -6.44
N LYS A 53 1.19 2.22 -5.81
CA LYS A 53 1.28 3.61 -6.26
C LYS A 53 2.56 3.96 -6.99
N TYR A 54 3.66 3.27 -6.72
CA TYR A 54 4.99 3.73 -7.13
C TYR A 54 5.85 2.69 -7.87
N ALA A 55 5.50 1.41 -7.80
CA ALA A 55 6.17 0.41 -8.63
C ALA A 55 5.76 0.62 -10.11
N VAL A 56 6.74 0.85 -10.97
CA VAL A 56 6.52 1.05 -12.42
C VAL A 56 6.95 -0.17 -13.23
N SER A 57 7.63 -1.13 -12.60
CA SER A 57 8.15 -2.31 -13.26
C SER A 57 7.96 -3.57 -12.40
N ILE A 58 7.78 -4.71 -13.08
CA ILE A 58 7.70 -6.04 -12.49
C ILE A 58 8.65 -6.97 -13.21
N ARG A 59 9.27 -7.88 -12.48
CA ARG A 59 10.21 -8.84 -13.06
C ARG A 59 9.51 -9.72 -14.11
N PRO A 60 10.09 -9.86 -15.32
CA PRO A 60 9.60 -10.85 -16.27
C PRO A 60 9.62 -12.26 -15.66
N GLY A 61 8.61 -13.06 -15.92
CA GLY A 61 8.49 -14.45 -15.43
C GLY A 61 9.51 -15.43 -16.06
N LYS A 62 10.68 -14.93 -16.49
CA LYS A 62 11.76 -15.68 -17.13
C LYS A 62 12.86 -15.98 -16.11
N ALA A 63 13.35 -17.21 -16.09
CA ALA A 63 14.44 -17.61 -15.21
C ALA A 63 15.68 -16.71 -15.40
N GLY A 64 16.29 -16.28 -14.29
CA GLY A 64 17.48 -15.41 -14.31
C GLY A 64 17.19 -13.92 -14.52
N SER A 65 15.93 -13.50 -14.65
CA SER A 65 15.58 -12.07 -14.71
C SER A 65 15.90 -11.36 -13.39
N GLU A 66 16.40 -10.13 -13.49
CA GLU A 66 16.66 -9.29 -12.33
C GLU A 66 15.36 -8.81 -11.66
N ASN A 67 15.43 -8.61 -10.34
CA ASN A 67 14.32 -8.02 -9.59
C ASN A 67 14.09 -6.58 -10.06
N GLN A 68 12.81 -6.25 -10.21
CA GLN A 68 12.33 -4.93 -10.57
C GLN A 68 11.64 -4.28 -9.37
N ASP A 69 11.01 -3.10 -9.53
CA ASP A 69 10.40 -2.37 -8.43
C ASP A 69 9.51 -3.23 -7.55
N PHE A 70 8.62 -4.00 -8.16
CA PHE A 70 7.63 -4.81 -7.43
C PHE A 70 8.31 -5.82 -6.50
N GLU A 71 9.39 -6.47 -6.92
CA GLU A 71 10.15 -7.44 -6.11
C GLU A 71 11.07 -6.73 -5.11
N LEU A 72 11.66 -5.59 -5.49
CA LEU A 72 12.51 -4.78 -4.61
C LEU A 72 11.72 -4.16 -3.45
N ILE A 73 10.42 -3.90 -3.63
CA ILE A 73 9.49 -3.54 -2.56
C ILE A 73 9.14 -4.81 -1.75
N GLY A 74 10.14 -5.42 -1.16
CA GLY A 74 10.07 -6.61 -0.31
C GLY A 74 10.54 -6.29 1.11
N THR A 75 11.20 -7.25 1.75
CA THR A 75 11.68 -7.12 3.14
C THR A 75 12.58 -5.93 3.39
N ARG A 76 13.24 -5.41 2.37
CA ARG A 76 14.13 -4.23 2.43
C ARG A 76 13.59 -3.04 1.63
N PHE A 77 12.30 -2.83 1.62
CA PHE A 77 11.65 -1.74 0.87
C PHE A 77 12.20 -0.34 1.21
N HIS A 78 12.80 -0.14 2.38
CA HIS A 78 13.45 1.11 2.75
C HIS A 78 14.67 1.44 1.86
N ASN A 79 15.39 0.44 1.35
CA ASN A 79 16.50 0.66 0.41
C ASN A 79 15.93 1.11 -0.94
N TRP A 80 14.93 0.40 -1.47
CA TRP A 80 14.25 0.79 -2.69
C TRP A 80 13.68 2.21 -2.61
N PHE A 81 13.03 2.57 -1.49
CA PHE A 81 12.52 3.92 -1.28
C PHE A 81 13.65 4.96 -1.30
N ARG A 82 14.76 4.70 -0.60
CA ARG A 82 15.93 5.59 -0.57
C ARG A 82 16.47 5.87 -1.96
N ASP A 83 16.51 4.86 -2.81
CA ASP A 83 17.09 4.96 -4.14
C ASP A 83 16.09 5.53 -5.17
N SER A 84 14.77 5.44 -4.92
CA SER A 84 13.71 5.80 -5.85
C SER A 84 12.92 7.06 -5.51
N HIS A 85 13.07 7.63 -4.29
CA HIS A 85 12.19 8.69 -3.79
C HIS A 85 12.15 9.96 -4.65
N GLN A 86 13.25 10.33 -5.31
CA GLN A 86 13.25 11.50 -6.19
C GLN A 86 12.50 11.23 -7.50
N ALA A 87 12.76 10.09 -8.14
CA ALA A 87 12.21 9.77 -9.44
C ALA A 87 10.72 9.41 -9.34
N LEU A 88 10.35 8.56 -8.39
CA LEU A 88 9.00 7.98 -8.33
C LEU A 88 8.05 8.76 -7.41
N PHE A 89 8.56 9.37 -6.35
CA PHE A 89 7.73 10.11 -5.38
C PHE A 89 7.83 11.63 -5.52
N GLY A 90 8.79 12.13 -6.29
CA GLY A 90 9.02 13.56 -6.46
C GLY A 90 9.60 14.25 -5.20
N LEU A 91 10.21 13.48 -4.27
CA LEU A 91 10.71 14.00 -2.99
C LEU A 91 12.13 14.56 -3.17
N LYS A 92 12.23 15.88 -3.37
CA LYS A 92 13.50 16.54 -3.69
C LYS A 92 14.10 17.33 -2.52
N ASN A 93 13.28 17.76 -1.56
CA ASN A 93 13.70 18.63 -0.47
C ASN A 93 12.92 18.35 0.82
N SER A 94 13.31 19.01 1.92
CA SER A 94 12.71 18.88 3.25
C SER A 94 11.19 19.06 3.26
N ASP A 95 10.68 20.07 2.55
CA ASP A 95 9.25 20.38 2.53
C ASP A 95 8.46 19.33 1.76
N SER A 96 8.99 18.79 0.67
CA SER A 96 8.34 17.70 -0.07
C SER A 96 8.22 16.42 0.77
N PHE A 97 9.25 16.06 1.55
CA PHE A 97 9.17 14.96 2.52
C PHE A 97 8.13 15.21 3.60
N TYR A 98 8.14 16.41 4.18
CA TYR A 98 7.20 16.79 5.22
C TYR A 98 5.75 16.70 4.73
N THR A 99 5.41 17.36 3.62
CA THR A 99 4.06 17.38 3.05
C THR A 99 3.60 15.97 2.68
N PHE A 100 4.47 15.19 2.04
CA PHE A 100 4.15 13.83 1.64
C PHE A 100 3.76 12.94 2.82
N PHE A 101 4.58 12.91 3.87
CA PHE A 101 4.32 12.06 5.03
C PHE A 101 3.26 12.62 5.97
N LYS A 102 3.05 13.93 5.99
CA LYS A 102 1.95 14.55 6.73
C LYS A 102 0.57 14.23 6.14
N GLU A 103 0.45 14.26 4.82
CA GLU A 103 -0.83 14.15 4.13
C GLU A 103 -1.12 12.74 3.63
N LYS A 104 -0.20 12.17 2.84
CA LYS A 104 -0.47 10.90 2.16
C LYS A 104 -0.34 9.69 3.07
N PHE A 105 0.60 9.69 4.01
CA PHE A 105 0.79 8.53 4.87
C PHE A 105 -0.45 8.22 5.71
N PRO A 106 -1.04 9.18 6.48
CA PRO A 106 -2.29 8.92 7.22
C PRO A 106 -3.47 8.58 6.31
N PHE A 107 -3.55 9.20 5.14
CA PHE A 107 -4.60 8.91 4.16
C PHE A 107 -4.58 7.44 3.71
N TYR A 108 -3.42 6.93 3.29
CA TYR A 108 -3.32 5.55 2.83
C TYR A 108 -3.46 4.54 3.97
N VAL A 109 -2.99 4.84 5.20
CA VAL A 109 -3.24 3.99 6.37
C VAL A 109 -4.74 3.90 6.66
N LYS A 110 -5.46 5.04 6.67
CA LYS A 110 -6.93 5.07 6.88
C LYS A 110 -7.63 4.12 5.92
N TRP A 111 -7.33 4.22 4.63
CA TRP A 111 -8.03 3.44 3.60
C TRP A 111 -7.59 1.98 3.57
N TYR A 112 -6.34 1.69 3.85
CA TYR A 112 -5.86 0.32 4.05
C TYR A 112 -6.61 -0.39 5.17
N LEU A 113 -6.79 0.27 6.31
CA LEU A 113 -7.53 -0.29 7.46
C LEU A 113 -9.04 -0.37 7.18
N LYS A 114 -9.64 0.60 6.49
CA LYS A 114 -11.03 0.51 6.04
C LYS A 114 -11.27 -0.69 5.09
N CYS A 115 -10.33 -0.97 4.19
CA CYS A 115 -10.39 -2.18 3.36
C CYS A 115 -10.28 -3.44 4.20
N TRP A 116 -9.41 -3.46 5.21
CA TRP A 116 -9.28 -4.58 6.14
C TRP A 116 -10.59 -4.86 6.86
N ASP A 117 -11.20 -3.83 7.47
CA ASP A 117 -12.49 -3.96 8.16
C ASP A 117 -13.60 -4.47 7.23
N ALA A 118 -13.69 -3.93 6.02
CA ALA A 118 -14.74 -4.32 5.06
C ALA A 118 -14.56 -5.76 4.52
N ARG A 119 -13.36 -6.33 4.58
CA ARG A 119 -13.13 -7.75 4.30
C ARG A 119 -13.66 -8.64 5.43
N LEU A 120 -13.43 -8.26 6.66
CA LEU A 120 -13.83 -9.05 7.84
C LEU A 120 -15.32 -8.91 8.15
N LYS A 121 -15.85 -7.69 8.00
CA LYS A 121 -17.24 -7.37 8.29
C LYS A 121 -17.91 -6.80 7.05
N PHE A 122 -19.02 -7.42 6.62
CA PHE A 122 -19.78 -6.96 5.46
C PHE A 122 -20.09 -5.46 5.54
N ASN A 123 -19.72 -4.74 4.49
CA ASN A 123 -19.99 -3.32 4.32
C ASN A 123 -20.85 -3.13 3.05
N PRO A 124 -22.10 -2.65 3.15
CA PRO A 124 -22.99 -2.50 2.00
C PRO A 124 -22.47 -1.51 0.95
N ASN A 125 -21.58 -0.60 1.32
CA ASN A 125 -20.96 0.35 0.40
C ASN A 125 -19.73 -0.23 -0.33
N MET A 126 -19.18 -1.34 0.17
CA MET A 126 -18.01 -2.03 -0.41
C MET A 126 -18.19 -3.57 -0.30
N PRO A 127 -19.30 -4.14 -0.82
CA PRO A 127 -19.64 -5.55 -0.60
C PRO A 127 -18.63 -6.52 -1.24
N HIS A 128 -18.01 -6.13 -2.36
CA HIS A 128 -17.09 -7.00 -3.09
C HIS A 128 -15.79 -7.27 -2.33
N LEU A 129 -15.36 -6.38 -1.40
CA LEU A 129 -14.24 -6.66 -0.50
C LEU A 129 -14.48 -7.88 0.37
N HIS A 130 -15.71 -8.02 0.91
CA HIS A 130 -16.08 -9.18 1.69
C HIS A 130 -16.12 -10.45 0.84
N TYR A 131 -16.59 -10.38 -0.41
CA TYR A 131 -16.66 -11.52 -1.30
C TYR A 131 -15.28 -12.01 -1.73
N ILE A 132 -14.35 -11.12 -2.10
CA ILE A 132 -13.01 -11.53 -2.51
C ILE A 132 -12.20 -12.20 -1.39
N GLN A 133 -12.52 -11.92 -0.12
CA GLN A 133 -11.90 -12.60 1.03
C GLN A 133 -12.18 -14.11 1.01
N TYR A 134 -13.39 -14.53 0.61
CA TYR A 134 -13.76 -15.95 0.54
C TYR A 134 -13.12 -16.71 -0.64
N TRP A 135 -12.66 -16.01 -1.66
CA TRP A 135 -11.96 -16.64 -2.80
C TRP A 135 -10.52 -17.03 -2.49
N GLY A 136 -10.01 -16.73 -1.30
CA GLY A 136 -8.66 -17.11 -0.88
C GLY A 136 -7.54 -16.44 -1.68
N ILE A 137 -7.81 -15.28 -2.28
CA ILE A 137 -6.77 -14.48 -2.95
C ILE A 137 -5.88 -13.86 -1.86
N ALA A 138 -4.56 -13.99 -2.02
CA ALA A 138 -3.63 -13.42 -1.07
C ALA A 138 -3.80 -11.89 -0.97
N GLU A 139 -3.87 -11.36 0.25
CA GLU A 139 -3.98 -9.92 0.53
C GLU A 139 -2.82 -9.13 -0.09
N SER A 140 -1.63 -9.73 -0.16
CA SER A 140 -0.47 -9.16 -0.84
C SER A 140 -0.66 -8.89 -2.33
N LEU A 141 -1.68 -9.48 -2.96
CA LEU A 141 -2.12 -9.21 -4.34
C LEU A 141 -3.29 -8.23 -4.40
N GLN A 142 -4.23 -8.34 -3.45
CA GLN A 142 -5.41 -7.49 -3.41
C GLN A 142 -5.05 -6.04 -3.04
N ASP A 143 -4.32 -5.86 -1.93
CA ASP A 143 -4.06 -4.55 -1.35
C ASP A 143 -3.33 -3.57 -2.27
N PRO A 144 -2.29 -3.97 -3.02
CA PRO A 144 -1.69 -3.06 -4.00
C PRO A 144 -2.68 -2.57 -5.05
N MET A 145 -3.56 -3.43 -5.55
CA MET A 145 -4.56 -3.06 -6.57
C MET A 145 -5.62 -2.11 -5.99
N LEU A 146 -6.10 -2.37 -4.78
CA LEU A 146 -7.06 -1.51 -4.09
C LEU A 146 -6.48 -0.11 -3.86
N LEU A 147 -5.26 -0.03 -3.31
CA LEU A 147 -4.61 1.26 -3.02
C LEU A 147 -4.16 2.00 -4.29
N ALA A 148 -3.88 1.28 -5.38
CA ALA A 148 -3.50 1.89 -6.67
C ALA A 148 -4.57 2.84 -7.22
N SER A 149 -5.85 2.51 -7.01
CA SER A 149 -6.97 3.28 -7.52
C SER A 149 -7.18 4.63 -6.82
N LEU A 150 -6.61 4.83 -5.62
CA LEU A 150 -6.89 5.95 -4.75
C LEU A 150 -5.98 7.15 -5.03
N ASN A 151 -6.54 8.36 -4.92
CA ASN A 151 -5.79 9.61 -4.88
C ASN A 151 -6.16 10.41 -3.63
N HIS A 152 -5.17 11.06 -3.02
CA HIS A 152 -5.36 11.85 -1.80
C HIS A 152 -6.39 12.99 -1.94
N GLY A 153 -6.61 13.49 -3.15
CA GLY A 153 -7.60 14.55 -3.43
C GLY A 153 -9.03 14.06 -3.73
N ASP A 154 -9.26 12.75 -3.75
CA ASP A 154 -10.59 12.21 -4.05
C ASP A 154 -11.55 12.40 -2.86
N HIS A 155 -12.83 12.65 -3.15
CA HIS A 155 -13.89 12.63 -2.13
C HIS A 155 -14.15 11.21 -1.61
N GLU A 156 -14.62 11.11 -0.38
CA GLU A 156 -14.81 9.81 0.29
C GLU A 156 -15.72 8.85 -0.50
N GLU A 157 -16.80 9.34 -1.08
CA GLU A 157 -17.70 8.56 -1.93
C GLU A 157 -16.97 8.00 -3.18
N GLN A 158 -16.18 8.83 -3.83
CA GLN A 158 -15.39 8.40 -5.00
C GLN A 158 -14.36 7.32 -4.63
N ILE A 159 -13.76 7.43 -3.43
CA ILE A 159 -12.80 6.43 -2.95
C ILE A 159 -13.51 5.10 -2.71
N VAL A 160 -14.66 5.12 -2.05
CA VAL A 160 -15.48 3.92 -1.82
C VAL A 160 -15.85 3.25 -3.13
N ASP A 161 -16.33 4.00 -4.10
CA ASP A 161 -16.70 3.49 -5.44
C ASP A 161 -15.50 2.89 -6.18
N LYS A 162 -14.32 3.53 -6.11
CA LYS A 162 -13.08 3.01 -6.70
C LYS A 162 -12.66 1.71 -6.08
N ILE A 163 -12.67 1.62 -4.73
CA ILE A 163 -12.31 0.40 -4.00
C ILE A 163 -13.25 -0.74 -4.38
N ASP A 164 -14.56 -0.51 -4.35
CA ASP A 164 -15.54 -1.55 -4.66
C ASP A 164 -15.47 -1.99 -6.13
N SER A 165 -15.24 -1.05 -7.04
CA SER A 165 -15.04 -1.35 -8.47
C SER A 165 -13.82 -2.24 -8.70
N VAL A 166 -12.70 -1.97 -8.03
CA VAL A 166 -11.48 -2.80 -8.12
C VAL A 166 -11.73 -4.17 -7.48
N ALA A 167 -12.38 -4.23 -6.32
CA ALA A 167 -12.73 -5.48 -5.67
C ALA A 167 -13.65 -6.34 -6.55
N ARG A 168 -14.66 -5.74 -7.19
CA ARG A 168 -15.54 -6.40 -8.16
C ARG A 168 -14.77 -6.94 -9.37
N PHE A 169 -13.79 -6.18 -9.85
CA PHE A 169 -12.91 -6.66 -10.94
C PHE A 169 -12.12 -7.89 -10.49
N ILE A 170 -11.50 -7.85 -9.31
CA ILE A 170 -10.74 -8.98 -8.74
C ILE A 170 -11.64 -10.21 -8.61
N GLU A 171 -12.85 -10.06 -8.07
CA GLU A 171 -13.84 -11.14 -7.96
C GLU A 171 -14.16 -11.74 -9.32
N THR A 172 -14.59 -10.92 -10.28
CA THR A 172 -14.95 -11.35 -11.62
C THR A 172 -13.79 -12.08 -12.32
N PHE A 173 -12.57 -11.54 -12.20
CA PHE A 173 -11.38 -12.12 -12.78
C PHE A 173 -11.08 -13.49 -12.17
N THR A 174 -11.18 -13.60 -10.84
CA THR A 174 -10.94 -14.85 -10.11
C THR A 174 -11.96 -15.93 -10.49
N VAL A 175 -13.25 -15.59 -10.52
CA VAL A 175 -14.32 -16.52 -10.93
C VAL A 175 -14.07 -17.03 -12.32
N ARG A 176 -13.79 -16.15 -13.29
CA ARG A 176 -13.51 -16.56 -14.69
C ARG A 176 -12.29 -17.47 -14.80
N ARG A 177 -11.23 -17.23 -14.03
CA ARG A 177 -10.06 -18.12 -14.00
C ARG A 177 -10.38 -19.46 -13.39
N SER A 178 -11.16 -19.49 -12.31
CA SER A 178 -11.55 -20.72 -11.63
C SER A 178 -12.42 -21.62 -12.52
N ILE A 179 -13.39 -21.04 -13.25
CA ILE A 179 -14.22 -21.78 -14.22
C ILE A 179 -13.35 -22.39 -15.33
N ASN A 180 -12.29 -21.71 -15.74
CA ASN A 180 -11.35 -22.20 -16.75
C ASN A 180 -10.20 -23.06 -16.18
N TYR A 181 -10.31 -23.54 -14.95
CA TYR A 181 -9.30 -24.36 -14.25
C TYR A 181 -7.89 -23.73 -14.20
N LYS A 182 -7.79 -22.40 -14.28
CA LYS A 182 -6.52 -21.68 -14.19
C LYS A 182 -6.23 -21.31 -12.75
N LYS A 183 -5.10 -21.78 -12.22
CA LYS A 183 -4.66 -21.41 -10.86
C LYS A 183 -4.50 -19.89 -10.73
N PHE A 184 -4.86 -19.37 -9.56
CA PHE A 184 -4.60 -18.00 -9.14
C PHE A 184 -3.45 -18.03 -8.15
N GLY A 185 -2.32 -17.44 -8.49
CA GLY A 185 -1.13 -17.41 -7.62
C GLY A 185 -0.03 -16.53 -8.19
N GLN A 186 0.87 -16.12 -7.31
CA GLN A 186 2.16 -15.56 -7.70
C GLN A 186 3.02 -16.71 -8.24
N THR A 187 3.26 -16.75 -9.53
CA THR A 187 4.23 -17.64 -10.17
C THR A 187 5.31 -16.81 -10.85
#